data_09e5695673d6c31138291ce37f866dcf
#
_entry.id   09e5695673d6c31138291ce37f866dcf
#
_cell.length_a   1.000
_cell.length_b   1.000
_cell.length_c   1.000
_cell.angle_alpha   90.00
_cell.angle_beta   90.00
_cell.angle_gamma   90.00
#
_symmetry.space_group_name_H-M   'P 1'
#
loop_
_entity.id
_entity.type
_entity.pdbx_description
1 polymer ?
#
loop_
_entity_poly.entity_id
_entity_poly.type
_entity_poly.pdbx_seq_one_letter_code
_entity_poly.pdbx_strand_id
1 'polypeptide(L)'
;NTLPCPAAKRMGVEKTVAEVENIDYIGMAESLDIGTVINKKMIAASHIYQMMLDADVSNVKCLTFANADVAEFTVPEGAKITKHLIKDLGLPKGTTIGGMIRNGEGILVTGDTQILPGDHVVVFCLSMMIKKIEKFFN
;
A
#
# COMPACT_ATOMS: atom_id res chain seq x y z
N ASN A 1 13.39 -17.79 -13.12
CA ASN A 1 14.70 -17.18 -12.73
C ASN A 1 14.90 -16.95 -11.21
N THR A 2 14.35 -17.82 -10.37
CA THR A 2 14.47 -17.69 -8.90
C THR A 2 15.70 -18.38 -8.33
N LEU A 3 16.24 -19.43 -9.01
CA LEU A 3 17.38 -20.21 -8.54
C LEU A 3 18.70 -19.45 -8.32
N PRO A 4 19.06 -18.41 -9.11
CA PRO A 4 20.29 -17.66 -8.89
C PRO A 4 20.31 -16.86 -7.58
N CYS A 5 19.16 -16.44 -7.07
CA CYS A 5 19.09 -15.59 -5.87
C CYS A 5 19.57 -16.28 -4.58
N PRO A 6 19.15 -17.51 -4.26
CA PRO A 6 19.71 -18.24 -3.13
C PRO A 6 21.21 -18.49 -3.25
N ALA A 7 21.69 -18.76 -4.45
CA ALA A 7 23.13 -18.96 -4.69
C ALA A 7 23.90 -17.64 -4.45
N ALA A 8 23.41 -16.51 -4.96
CA ALA A 8 24.01 -15.20 -4.73
C ALA A 8 24.04 -14.83 -3.24
N LYS A 9 22.96 -15.09 -2.48
CA LYS A 9 22.94 -14.87 -1.04
C LYS A 9 24.01 -15.70 -0.32
N ARG A 10 24.18 -16.98 -0.68
CA ARG A 10 25.23 -17.84 -0.11
C ARG A 10 26.64 -17.33 -0.41
N MET A 11 26.81 -16.58 -1.49
CA MET A 11 28.07 -15.92 -1.88
C MET A 11 28.27 -14.53 -1.20
N GLY A 12 27.38 -14.15 -0.29
CA GLY A 12 27.49 -12.89 0.47
C GLY A 12 26.85 -11.67 -0.19
N VAL A 13 26.02 -11.85 -1.22
CA VAL A 13 25.28 -10.75 -1.82
C VAL A 13 24.17 -10.32 -0.86
N GLU A 14 24.22 -9.06 -0.41
CA GLU A 14 23.28 -8.52 0.59
C GLU A 14 21.85 -8.35 0.07
N LYS A 15 21.69 -7.91 -1.17
CA LYS A 15 20.37 -7.69 -1.79
C LYS A 15 20.22 -8.46 -3.08
N THR A 16 19.15 -9.21 -3.16
CA THR A 16 18.73 -9.93 -4.37
C THR A 16 17.31 -9.52 -4.76
N VAL A 17 17.05 -9.43 -6.06
CA VAL A 17 15.73 -9.16 -6.62
C VAL A 17 15.40 -10.25 -7.62
N ALA A 18 14.29 -10.94 -7.42
CA ALA A 18 13.82 -12.01 -8.29
C ALA A 18 12.55 -11.62 -9.02
N GLU A 19 12.52 -11.78 -10.33
CA GLU A 19 11.29 -11.68 -11.11
C GLU A 19 10.58 -13.03 -11.13
N VAL A 20 9.30 -13.05 -10.74
CA VAL A 20 8.42 -14.21 -10.80
C VAL A 20 7.25 -13.90 -11.72
N GLU A 21 7.22 -14.47 -12.92
CA GLU A 21 6.19 -14.19 -13.92
C GLU A 21 4.83 -14.78 -13.56
N ASN A 22 4.82 -16.00 -13.01
CA ASN A 22 3.58 -16.67 -12.62
C ASN A 22 3.18 -16.24 -11.19
N ILE A 23 1.98 -15.67 -11.08
CA ILE A 23 1.42 -15.16 -9.83
C ILE A 23 1.30 -16.28 -8.78
N ASP A 24 0.97 -17.50 -9.18
CA ASP A 24 0.80 -18.63 -8.27
C ASP A 24 2.10 -19.02 -7.53
N TYR A 25 3.25 -18.65 -8.08
CA TYR A 25 4.54 -18.94 -7.49
C TYR A 25 5.12 -17.83 -6.62
N ILE A 26 4.46 -16.67 -6.56
CA ILE A 26 4.95 -15.53 -5.75
C ILE A 26 5.04 -15.95 -4.28
N GLY A 27 4.00 -16.59 -3.73
CA GLY A 27 3.98 -17.06 -2.35
C GLY A 27 5.09 -18.02 -2.00
N MET A 28 5.37 -18.95 -2.90
CA MET A 28 6.49 -19.87 -2.72
C MET A 28 7.83 -19.13 -2.78
N ALA A 29 7.99 -18.23 -3.74
CA ALA A 29 9.22 -17.46 -3.92
C ALA A 29 9.54 -16.60 -2.69
N GLU A 30 8.54 -15.97 -2.08
CA GLU A 30 8.72 -15.18 -0.86
C GLU A 30 9.05 -16.07 0.36
N SER A 31 8.47 -17.26 0.46
CA SER A 31 8.77 -18.20 1.54
C SER A 31 10.22 -18.73 1.50
N LEU A 32 10.87 -18.66 0.35
CA LEU A 32 12.25 -19.13 0.15
C LEU A 32 13.31 -18.09 0.54
N ASP A 33 12.94 -16.94 1.08
CA ASP A 33 13.87 -15.86 1.45
C ASP A 33 14.88 -15.51 0.31
N ILE A 34 14.39 -15.48 -0.92
CA ILE A 34 15.20 -15.18 -2.10
C ILE A 34 15.47 -13.68 -2.31
N GLY A 35 15.04 -12.83 -1.36
CA GLY A 35 15.11 -11.39 -1.44
C GLY A 35 13.79 -10.75 -1.90
N THR A 36 13.86 -9.62 -2.58
CA THR A 36 12.66 -8.94 -3.09
C THR A 36 12.11 -9.67 -4.29
N VAL A 37 10.83 -10.05 -4.23
CA VAL A 37 10.13 -10.67 -5.36
C VAL A 37 9.36 -9.59 -6.11
N ILE A 38 9.49 -9.56 -7.42
CA ILE A 38 8.74 -8.67 -8.30
C ILE A 38 7.94 -9.45 -9.34
N ASN A 39 6.76 -8.94 -9.69
CA ASN A 39 5.94 -9.44 -10.78
C ASN A 39 5.48 -8.26 -11.64
N LYS A 40 5.86 -8.25 -12.90
CA LYS A 40 5.56 -7.14 -13.83
C LYS A 40 4.06 -6.90 -14.02
N LYS A 41 3.25 -7.96 -14.06
CA LYS A 41 1.80 -7.84 -14.23
C LYS A 41 1.15 -7.15 -13.03
N MET A 42 1.62 -7.47 -11.82
CA MET A 42 1.11 -6.83 -10.60
C MET A 42 1.53 -5.38 -10.49
N ILE A 43 2.77 -5.06 -10.87
CA ILE A 43 3.25 -3.67 -10.91
C ILE A 43 2.40 -2.87 -11.90
N ALA A 44 2.20 -3.40 -13.11
CA ALA A 44 1.37 -2.76 -14.12
C ALA A 44 -0.09 -2.60 -13.67
N ALA A 45 -0.68 -3.64 -13.06
CA ALA A 45 -2.05 -3.59 -12.54
C ALA A 45 -2.20 -2.54 -11.43
N SER A 46 -1.26 -2.47 -10.49
CA SER A 46 -1.26 -1.46 -9.43
C SER A 46 -1.18 -0.03 -10.00
N HIS A 47 -0.36 0.17 -11.03
CA HIS A 47 -0.23 1.48 -11.68
C HIS A 47 -1.50 1.87 -12.45
N ILE A 48 -2.09 0.91 -13.20
CA ILE A 48 -3.37 1.14 -13.89
C ILE A 48 -4.46 1.46 -12.86
N TYR A 49 -4.51 0.73 -11.74
CA TYR A 49 -5.49 0.97 -10.70
C TYR A 49 -5.34 2.37 -10.08
N GLN A 50 -4.10 2.79 -9.82
CA GLN A 50 -3.81 4.15 -9.36
C GLN A 50 -4.36 5.21 -10.32
N MET A 51 -4.17 5.02 -11.65
CA MET A 51 -4.68 5.94 -12.67
C MET A 51 -6.22 6.00 -12.77
N MET A 52 -6.92 4.98 -12.25
CA MET A 52 -8.39 4.91 -12.24
C MET A 52 -9.01 5.58 -11.01
N LEU A 53 -8.22 6.00 -10.04
CA LEU A 53 -8.68 6.71 -8.85
C LEU A 53 -8.78 8.22 -9.14
N ASP A 54 -9.84 8.84 -8.64
CA ASP A 54 -10.10 10.28 -8.82
C ASP A 54 -9.39 11.12 -7.74
N ALA A 55 -9.04 10.49 -6.60
CA ALA A 55 -8.29 11.13 -5.52
C ALA A 55 -6.80 11.25 -5.85
N ASP A 56 -6.11 12.20 -5.25
CA ASP A 56 -4.64 12.30 -5.34
C ASP A 56 -4.00 11.15 -4.55
N VAL A 57 -3.63 10.11 -5.28
CA VAL A 57 -3.03 8.90 -4.73
C VAL A 57 -1.59 8.80 -5.19
N SER A 58 -0.67 8.99 -4.27
CA SER A 58 0.76 8.94 -4.55
C SER A 58 1.24 7.53 -4.90
N ASN A 59 0.72 6.52 -4.20
CA ASN A 59 1.10 5.13 -4.39
C ASN A 59 -0.05 4.17 -4.14
N VAL A 60 -0.12 3.10 -4.94
CA VAL A 60 -0.99 1.94 -4.70
C VAL A 60 -0.17 0.68 -4.76
N LYS A 61 -0.33 -0.20 -3.79
CA LYS A 61 0.29 -1.52 -3.78
C LYS A 61 -0.73 -2.60 -3.40
N CYS A 62 -0.98 -3.50 -4.34
CA CYS A 62 -1.79 -4.69 -4.08
C CYS A 62 -0.95 -5.74 -3.37
N LEU A 63 -1.37 -6.17 -2.18
CA LEU A 63 -0.69 -7.18 -1.37
C LEU A 63 -1.27 -8.56 -1.68
N THR A 64 -0.55 -9.36 -2.42
CA THR A 64 -1.03 -10.65 -2.96
C THR A 64 -1.43 -11.65 -1.87
N PHE A 65 -0.76 -11.63 -0.70
CA PHE A 65 -0.99 -12.62 0.36
C PHE A 65 -2.14 -12.29 1.30
N ALA A 66 -2.47 -11.01 1.43
CA ALA A 66 -3.39 -10.55 2.46
C ALA A 66 -4.81 -10.29 1.92
N ASN A 67 -5.07 -10.50 0.63
CA ASN A 67 -6.26 -9.97 -0.04
C ASN A 67 -6.50 -8.50 0.37
N ALA A 68 -5.43 -7.74 0.43
CA ALA A 68 -5.43 -6.37 0.91
C ALA A 68 -4.68 -5.47 -0.07
N ASP A 69 -5.10 -4.23 -0.12
CA ASP A 69 -4.46 -3.17 -0.87
C ASP A 69 -3.94 -2.10 0.10
N VAL A 70 -2.84 -1.48 -0.27
CA VAL A 70 -2.28 -0.33 0.44
C VAL A 70 -2.28 0.84 -0.51
N ALA A 71 -2.80 1.98 -0.07
CA ALA A 71 -2.75 3.22 -0.84
C ALA A 71 -2.28 4.37 0.04
N GLU A 72 -1.48 5.25 -0.56
CA GLU A 72 -1.07 6.50 0.03
C GLU A 72 -1.85 7.63 -0.63
N PHE A 73 -2.66 8.34 0.16
CA PHE A 73 -3.47 9.46 -0.29
C PHE A 73 -2.89 10.78 0.18
N THR A 74 -2.82 11.76 -0.71
CA THR A 74 -2.64 13.16 -0.33
C THR A 74 -3.99 13.75 0.06
N VAL A 75 -4.06 14.42 1.21
CA VAL A 75 -5.31 14.97 1.74
C VAL A 75 -5.54 16.39 1.21
N PRO A 76 -6.54 16.62 0.35
CA PRO A 76 -6.87 17.96 -0.13
C PRO A 76 -7.65 18.77 0.92
N GLU A 77 -7.74 20.07 0.70
CA GLU A 77 -8.61 20.93 1.49
C GLU A 77 -10.08 20.53 1.36
N GLY A 78 -10.80 20.52 2.48
CA GLY A 78 -12.22 20.19 2.50
C GLY A 78 -12.56 18.71 2.45
N ALA A 79 -11.55 17.83 2.34
CA ALA A 79 -11.74 16.39 2.32
C ALA A 79 -12.54 15.90 3.54
N LYS A 80 -13.41 14.92 3.33
CA LYS A 80 -14.28 14.38 4.42
C LYS A 80 -13.46 13.81 5.57
N ILE A 81 -12.27 13.25 5.28
CA ILE A 81 -11.39 12.67 6.28
C ILE A 81 -10.86 13.68 7.30
N THR A 82 -10.90 14.99 6.96
CA THR A 82 -10.45 16.07 7.86
C THR A 82 -11.53 16.55 8.82
N LYS A 83 -12.78 16.10 8.66
CA LYS A 83 -13.93 16.66 9.41
C LYS A 83 -14.08 16.10 10.84
N HIS A 84 -13.57 14.91 11.07
CA HIS A 84 -13.72 14.19 12.35
C HIS A 84 -12.43 13.48 12.72
N LEU A 85 -12.33 13.08 14.00
CA LEU A 85 -11.28 12.16 14.45
C LEU A 85 -11.41 10.82 13.74
N ILE A 86 -10.30 10.10 13.59
CA ILE A 86 -10.28 8.81 12.87
C ILE A 86 -11.36 7.84 13.38
N LYS A 87 -11.55 7.76 14.70
CA LYS A 87 -12.58 6.89 15.32
C LYS A 87 -14.02 7.23 14.91
N ASP A 88 -14.28 8.49 14.57
CA ASP A 88 -15.62 9.02 14.28
C ASP A 88 -15.90 9.16 12.77
N LEU A 89 -14.93 8.81 11.92
CA LEU A 89 -15.05 8.92 10.46
C LEU A 89 -16.02 7.91 9.83
N GLY A 90 -16.34 6.82 10.52
CA GLY A 90 -17.18 5.76 9.95
C GLY A 90 -16.55 5.07 8.75
N LEU A 91 -15.24 4.85 8.78
CA LEU A 91 -14.52 4.14 7.71
C LEU A 91 -15.12 2.77 7.44
N PRO A 92 -15.11 2.29 6.19
CA PRO A 92 -15.63 0.96 5.85
C PRO A 92 -14.92 -0.13 6.66
N LYS A 93 -15.67 -1.18 7.05
CA LYS A 93 -15.09 -2.36 7.72
C LYS A 93 -13.96 -2.95 6.85
N GLY A 94 -12.87 -3.37 7.48
CA GLY A 94 -11.69 -3.87 6.78
C GLY A 94 -10.77 -2.77 6.25
N THR A 95 -10.93 -1.53 6.74
CA THR A 95 -10.03 -0.41 6.47
C THR A 95 -9.29 -0.03 7.74
N THR A 96 -7.99 0.19 7.62
CA THR A 96 -7.13 0.67 8.71
C THR A 96 -6.23 1.77 8.18
N ILE A 97 -6.15 2.89 8.89
CA ILE A 97 -5.13 3.90 8.64
C ILE A 97 -3.89 3.47 9.40
N GLY A 98 -2.81 3.16 8.67
CA GLY A 98 -1.57 2.63 9.24
C GLY A 98 -0.65 3.71 9.79
N GLY A 99 -0.74 4.92 9.22
CA GLY A 99 0.09 6.04 9.58
C GLY A 99 -0.09 7.21 8.61
N MET A 100 0.59 8.29 8.90
CA MET A 100 0.60 9.45 8.00
C MET A 100 1.95 10.15 8.04
N ILE A 101 2.22 10.94 7.02
CA ILE A 101 3.36 11.86 6.98
C ILE A 101 2.80 13.28 7.00
N ARG A 102 3.27 14.08 7.95
CA ARG A 102 2.93 15.51 8.08
C ARG A 102 4.22 16.31 8.16
N ASN A 103 4.39 17.27 7.27
CA ASN A 103 5.61 18.12 7.20
C ASN A 103 6.92 17.30 7.09
N GLY A 104 6.88 16.15 6.42
CA GLY A 104 8.03 15.27 6.26
C GLY A 104 8.28 14.32 7.43
N GLU A 105 7.48 14.37 8.50
CA GLU A 105 7.62 13.50 9.68
C GLU A 105 6.55 12.40 9.66
N GLY A 106 7.00 11.15 9.93
CA GLY A 106 6.10 9.99 10.05
C GLY A 106 5.39 10.00 11.41
N ILE A 107 4.08 9.88 11.38
CA ILE A 107 3.21 9.89 12.58
C ILE A 107 2.42 8.58 12.62
N LEU A 108 2.52 7.86 13.74
CA LEU A 108 1.61 6.76 14.03
C LEU A 108 0.25 7.33 14.45
N VAL A 109 -0.80 6.85 13.82
CA VAL A 109 -2.16 7.32 14.08
C VAL A 109 -2.87 6.47 15.12
N THR A 110 -3.77 7.11 15.84
CA THR A 110 -4.72 6.47 16.75
C THR A 110 -6.14 6.91 16.40
N GLY A 111 -7.15 6.33 17.03
CA GLY A 111 -8.53 6.77 16.85
C GLY A 111 -8.76 8.24 17.19
N ASP A 112 -7.95 8.81 18.08
CA ASP A 112 -8.04 10.22 18.49
C ASP A 112 -7.21 11.18 17.62
N THR A 113 -6.57 10.65 16.57
CA THR A 113 -5.79 11.46 15.63
C THR A 113 -6.72 12.24 14.71
N GLN A 114 -6.40 13.53 14.50
CA GLN A 114 -7.04 14.38 13.49
C GLN A 114 -6.15 14.43 12.24
N ILE A 115 -6.71 14.09 11.10
CA ILE A 115 -6.06 14.23 9.79
C ILE A 115 -6.31 15.66 9.28
N LEU A 116 -5.29 16.28 8.71
CA LEU A 116 -5.32 17.64 8.21
C LEU A 116 -5.03 17.70 6.70
N PRO A 117 -5.45 18.77 6.02
CA PRO A 117 -5.05 19.01 4.63
C PRO A 117 -3.52 19.03 4.49
N GLY A 118 -3.02 18.43 3.41
CA GLY A 118 -1.59 18.29 3.15
C GLY A 118 -0.94 17.06 3.77
N ASP A 119 -1.63 16.31 4.61
CA ASP A 119 -1.12 15.03 5.11
C ASP A 119 -1.05 13.99 3.99
N HIS A 120 -0.05 13.12 4.05
CA HIS A 120 0.02 11.90 3.25
C HIS A 120 -0.38 10.72 4.12
N VAL A 121 -1.52 10.12 3.83
CA VAL A 121 -2.14 9.10 4.69
C VAL A 121 -2.02 7.73 4.06
N VAL A 122 -1.43 6.79 4.79
CA VAL A 122 -1.30 5.39 4.36
C VAL A 122 -2.49 4.59 4.87
N VAL A 123 -3.26 4.05 3.94
CA VAL A 123 -4.47 3.28 4.22
C VAL A 123 -4.29 1.84 3.78
N PHE A 124 -4.59 0.92 4.68
CA PHE A 124 -4.72 -0.51 4.40
C PHE A 124 -6.20 -0.85 4.27
N CYS A 125 -6.58 -1.58 3.25
CA CYS A 125 -7.95 -2.05 3.09
C CYS A 125 -8.01 -3.40 2.41
N LEU A 126 -9.11 -4.10 2.59
CA LEU A 126 -9.37 -5.33 1.83
C LEU A 126 -9.44 -5.01 0.34
N SER A 127 -8.99 -5.95 -0.50
CA SER A 127 -8.90 -5.77 -1.94
C SER A 127 -10.21 -5.23 -2.54
N MET A 128 -10.06 -4.32 -3.49
CA MET A 128 -11.14 -3.59 -4.18
C MET A 128 -11.90 -2.55 -3.32
N MET A 129 -11.46 -2.27 -2.09
CA MET A 129 -12.10 -1.27 -1.23
C MET A 129 -11.55 0.14 -1.41
N ILE A 130 -10.38 0.32 -2.05
CA ILE A 130 -9.73 1.63 -2.25
C ILE A 130 -10.70 2.65 -2.87
N LYS A 131 -11.47 2.23 -3.88
CA LYS A 131 -12.46 3.08 -4.55
C LYS A 131 -13.60 3.58 -3.63
N LYS A 132 -13.89 2.87 -2.53
CA LYS A 132 -14.84 3.35 -1.52
C LYS A 132 -14.20 4.31 -0.53
N ILE A 133 -12.91 4.13 -0.31
CA ILE A 133 -12.12 4.93 0.64
C ILE A 133 -11.74 6.27 0.03
N GLU A 134 -11.44 6.34 -1.27
CA GLU A 134 -11.10 7.59 -1.96
C GLU A 134 -12.15 8.71 -1.73
N LYS A 135 -13.42 8.34 -1.52
CA LYS A 135 -14.51 9.29 -1.22
C LYS A 135 -14.32 10.09 0.08
N PHE A 136 -13.43 9.64 0.95
CA PHE A 136 -13.06 10.37 2.16
C PHE A 136 -11.95 11.39 1.90
N PHE A 137 -11.24 11.23 0.77
CA PHE A 137 -10.13 12.07 0.33
C PHE A 137 -10.53 13.06 -0.80
N ASN A 138 -11.82 13.14 -1.11
CA ASN A 138 -12.39 14.07 -2.07
C ASN A 138 -13.27 15.11 -1.35
#